data_58d6f207ca2b9245e8d3d2bdfe8d4ddb
#
_entry.id   58d6f207ca2b9245e8d3d2bdfe8d4ddb
#
_cell.length_a   1.000
_cell.length_b   1.000
_cell.length_c   1.000
_cell.angle_alpha   90.00
_cell.angle_beta   90.00
_cell.angle_gamma   90.00
#
_symmetry.space_group_name_H-M   'P 1'
#
loop_
_entity.id
_entity.type
_entity.pdbx_description
1 polymer ?
#
loop_
_entity_poly.entity_id
_entity_poly.type
_entity_poly.pdbx_seq_one_letter_code
_entity_poly.pdbx_strand_id
1 'polypeptide(L)'
;MSQQIRVGERLAQEILMADSQRTALQPDCLVYGRRVRSSGYLLIACLSVFSGGELEAQKPSQAIELTPVGTPELREELFDSIIEMTRRREAWSPFKEAHMGYDPLTEMEALRSRIVNATTEDDLYYGLTLLSNARRDSHLYLTPVPDGLKGPSLPEARAPIQILPDYSDMHTPSFFVSGLDQKHLDASESPGVDRVAIGDLIVSVNGLSIPEFIETFRAWTRHSAPQGLYWRLARDIPIRAPATAPWMYREALDLELEDAQGQRYSATLPYLEPNTVSIELGEAELYPGFSVVMERFNFNVLRPDDGRRVVLLQWLDFEYELIQDVMDLIAYSEAQDLLDHTLVIDVTASSGGSRGAYAIQRLVDRPFRTTFGNLRISDAAIEMIEDWAVEPDRDVPEIFGLNESRSWLHEWAQTSAKQDVEAALAYTRATPFKLAHLPHTSEDGILMPAPVHYTGPIAIIGGPNGGSHLDQFVSMFADNDLAFTIGMPTGGYSNTWEAEETLYFPGTTQPVVQFMWNVGHTLRPNGEILEGNAVQPEVYVPLTRENFRTYHRDLLEAALDRLSRPVS
;
A
#
# COMPACT_ATOMS: atom_id res chain seq x y z
N MET A 1 -33.87 1.97 14.69
CA MET A 1 -33.61 3.04 13.71
C MET A 1 -32.54 4.04 14.14
N SER A 2 -32.35 4.39 15.41
CA SER A 2 -31.32 5.39 15.82
C SER A 2 -29.92 4.84 16.13
N GLN A 3 -29.73 3.54 16.20
CA GLN A 3 -28.43 2.93 16.43
C GLN A 3 -27.71 2.52 15.12
N GLN A 4 -28.43 2.11 14.11
CA GLN A 4 -27.88 1.71 12.80
C GLN A 4 -27.32 2.88 11.98
N ILE A 5 -27.94 4.06 12.08
CA ILE A 5 -27.43 5.29 11.44
C ILE A 5 -26.07 5.69 12.04
N ARG A 6 -25.87 5.49 13.34
CA ARG A 6 -24.58 5.79 14.00
C ARG A 6 -23.43 4.83 13.64
N VAL A 7 -23.75 3.61 13.22
CA VAL A 7 -22.73 2.62 12.83
C VAL A 7 -22.19 2.95 11.44
N GLY A 8 -23.04 3.32 10.49
CA GLY A 8 -22.60 3.75 9.16
C GLY A 8 -21.76 5.04 9.20
N GLU A 9 -22.18 6.01 10.02
CA GLU A 9 -21.45 7.27 10.26
C GLU A 9 -20.10 7.02 10.95
N ARG A 10 -20.05 6.07 11.87
CA ARG A 10 -18.82 5.70 12.57
C ARG A 10 -17.85 4.95 11.66
N LEU A 11 -18.34 4.04 10.83
CA LEU A 11 -17.54 3.30 9.86
C LEU A 11 -16.94 4.22 8.80
N ALA A 12 -17.72 5.14 8.25
CA ALA A 12 -17.20 6.14 7.31
C ALA A 12 -16.21 7.10 7.98
N GLN A 13 -16.42 7.46 9.22
CA GLN A 13 -15.49 8.28 10.00
C GLN A 13 -14.26 7.50 10.45
N GLU A 14 -14.37 6.22 10.80
CA GLU A 14 -13.25 5.38 11.21
C GLU A 14 -12.37 4.97 10.02
N ILE A 15 -12.94 4.71 8.85
CA ILE A 15 -12.18 4.50 7.60
C ILE A 15 -11.41 5.79 7.22
N LEU A 16 -12.00 6.94 7.41
CA LEU A 16 -11.39 8.24 7.12
C LEU A 16 -10.39 8.68 8.21
N MET A 17 -10.65 8.34 9.48
CA MET A 17 -9.75 8.65 10.60
C MET A 17 -8.55 7.71 10.67
N ALA A 18 -8.71 6.43 10.31
CA ALA A 18 -7.60 5.49 10.24
C ALA A 18 -6.56 5.93 9.21
N ASP A 19 -6.99 6.50 8.08
CA ASP A 19 -6.07 6.96 7.05
C ASP A 19 -5.42 8.32 7.38
N SER A 20 -6.11 9.22 8.10
CA SER A 20 -5.55 10.52 8.50
C SER A 20 -4.61 10.43 9.73
N GLN A 21 -4.86 9.52 10.65
CA GLN A 21 -3.96 9.27 11.78
C GLN A 21 -2.75 8.41 11.37
N ARG A 22 -2.84 7.65 10.29
CA ARG A 22 -1.73 6.84 9.74
C ARG A 22 -0.64 7.66 9.07
N THR A 23 -0.90 8.88 8.63
CA THR A 23 0.15 9.80 8.21
C THR A 23 0.97 10.37 9.39
N ALA A 24 0.48 10.23 10.61
CA ALA A 24 1.15 10.75 11.83
C ALA A 24 1.64 9.66 12.79
N LEU A 25 1.14 8.43 12.68
CA LEU A 25 1.59 7.29 13.47
C LEU A 25 2.03 6.21 12.49
N GLN A 26 3.33 5.94 12.45
CA GLN A 26 3.87 4.79 11.74
C GLN A 26 3.04 3.56 12.13
N PRO A 27 2.47 2.82 11.18
CA PRO A 27 2.15 1.44 11.46
C PRO A 27 3.50 0.77 11.69
N ASP A 28 3.68 0.14 12.85
CA ASP A 28 4.63 -0.94 12.98
C ASP A 28 4.16 -2.06 12.05
N CYS A 29 4.31 -1.85 10.74
CA CYS A 29 4.50 -2.97 9.85
C CYS A 29 5.70 -3.68 10.41
N LEU A 30 5.49 -4.85 10.97
CA LEU A 30 6.53 -5.85 11.14
C LEU A 30 6.97 -6.29 9.74
N VAL A 31 7.47 -5.34 9.00
CA VAL A 31 8.43 -5.59 7.96
C VAL A 31 9.63 -6.14 8.68
N TYR A 32 10.20 -7.21 8.20
CA TYR A 32 11.54 -7.66 8.57
C TYR A 32 12.54 -6.51 8.30
N GLY A 33 12.58 -5.56 9.18
CA GLY A 33 13.38 -4.37 9.15
C GLY A 33 13.60 -3.91 10.57
N ARG A 34 14.45 -4.62 11.32
CA ARG A 34 14.97 -4.08 12.57
C ARG A 34 15.77 -2.82 12.26
N ARG A 35 15.58 -1.81 13.10
CA ARG A 35 16.44 -0.63 13.15
C ARG A 35 17.89 -1.10 13.12
N VAL A 36 18.57 -0.84 12.02
CA VAL A 36 20.01 -0.98 11.92
C VAL A 36 20.61 -0.07 12.98
N ARG A 37 21.23 -0.65 13.98
CA ARG A 37 22.11 0.11 14.88
C ARG A 37 23.32 0.50 14.04
N SER A 38 23.57 1.78 13.93
CA SER A 38 24.79 2.33 13.35
C SER A 38 26.01 1.67 14.01
N SER A 39 26.55 0.66 13.37
CA SER A 39 27.81 0.04 13.76
C SER A 39 28.94 0.97 13.32
N GLY A 40 29.57 1.58 14.30
CA GLY A 40 30.73 2.42 14.08
C GLY A 40 31.82 1.63 13.37
N TYR A 41 32.32 2.19 12.29
CA TYR A 41 33.50 1.70 11.59
C TYR A 41 34.70 1.60 12.54
N LEU A 42 35.13 0.38 12.82
CA LEU A 42 36.41 0.12 13.50
C LEU A 42 37.53 0.22 12.45
N LEU A 43 38.21 1.36 12.42
CA LEU A 43 39.42 1.56 11.62
C LEU A 43 40.53 0.68 12.20
N ILE A 44 40.90 -0.40 11.50
CA ILE A 44 42.15 -1.12 11.80
C ILE A 44 43.30 -0.29 11.25
N ALA A 45 43.97 0.40 12.16
CA ALA A 45 45.21 1.13 11.87
C ALA A 45 46.38 0.13 11.79
N CYS A 46 46.89 -0.12 10.59
CA CYS A 46 48.22 -0.70 10.41
C CYS A 46 49.27 0.30 10.83
N LEU A 47 49.92 0.04 11.97
CA LEU A 47 51.11 0.76 12.41
C LEU A 47 52.31 0.40 11.51
N SER A 48 52.66 1.27 10.58
CA SER A 48 53.98 1.34 10.00
C SER A 48 54.75 2.46 10.67
N VAL A 49 55.80 2.04 11.35
CA VAL A 49 56.78 2.92 11.98
C VAL A 49 57.55 3.69 10.91
N PHE A 50 57.44 5.01 10.86
CA PHE A 50 58.39 5.90 10.21
C PHE A 50 58.73 7.05 11.11
N SER A 51 60.03 7.31 11.18
CA SER A 51 60.79 8.26 11.96
C SER A 51 60.40 9.72 11.73
N GLY A 52 60.44 10.46 12.82
CA GLY A 52 60.64 11.87 13.09
C GLY A 52 60.58 12.88 11.92
N GLY A 53 59.52 13.66 11.91
CA GLY A 53 59.39 14.97 11.31
C GLY A 53 58.30 15.70 12.05
N GLU A 54 58.61 16.85 12.64
CA GLU A 54 57.64 17.75 13.26
C GLU A 54 56.62 18.20 12.17
N LEU A 55 55.43 17.62 12.19
CA LEU A 55 54.30 18.11 11.44
C LEU A 55 53.62 19.21 12.27
N GLU A 56 53.73 20.44 11.80
CA GLU A 56 52.87 21.54 12.27
C GLU A 56 51.42 21.04 12.28
N ALA A 57 50.82 21.06 13.46
CA ALA A 57 49.39 20.76 13.61
C ALA A 57 48.58 21.77 12.77
N GLN A 58 48.10 21.33 11.61
CA GLN A 58 47.08 22.09 10.88
C GLN A 58 45.89 22.30 11.82
N LYS A 59 45.57 23.58 12.04
CA LYS A 59 44.34 23.97 12.74
C LYS A 59 43.18 23.18 12.12
N PRO A 60 42.28 22.61 12.95
CA PRO A 60 41.10 21.94 12.42
C PRO A 60 40.41 22.93 11.48
N SER A 61 40.18 22.49 10.23
CA SER A 61 39.34 23.18 9.27
C SER A 61 38.07 23.58 10.01
N GLN A 62 37.68 24.85 9.94
CA GLN A 62 36.40 25.29 10.49
C GLN A 62 35.35 24.35 9.92
N ALA A 63 34.62 23.65 10.79
CA ALA A 63 33.47 22.86 10.36
C ALA A 63 32.55 23.81 9.60
N ILE A 64 32.40 23.59 8.32
CA ILE A 64 31.46 24.35 7.50
C ILE A 64 30.08 24.03 8.10
N GLU A 65 29.44 25.04 8.65
CA GLU A 65 28.06 24.92 9.13
C GLU A 65 27.21 24.75 7.89
N LEU A 66 26.85 23.50 7.61
CA LEU A 66 26.04 23.16 6.44
C LEU A 66 24.63 23.70 6.64
N THR A 67 24.09 24.35 5.62
CA THR A 67 22.66 24.66 5.61
C THR A 67 21.86 23.36 5.56
N PRO A 68 20.59 23.34 6.02
CA PRO A 68 19.76 22.13 5.98
C PRO A 68 19.66 21.47 4.60
N VAL A 69 19.81 22.26 3.53
CA VAL A 69 19.77 21.77 2.14
C VAL A 69 21.15 21.41 1.57
N GLY A 70 22.23 21.58 2.32
CA GLY A 70 23.60 21.36 1.83
C GLY A 70 24.00 22.30 0.68
N THR A 71 25.16 22.02 0.06
CA THR A 71 25.60 22.73 -1.17
C THR A 71 25.09 22.03 -2.43
N PRO A 72 25.11 22.69 -3.60
CA PRO A 72 24.76 22.01 -4.85
C PRO A 72 25.58 20.75 -5.11
N GLU A 73 26.88 20.78 -4.81
CA GLU A 73 27.78 19.64 -4.99
C GLU A 73 27.38 18.47 -4.08
N LEU A 74 27.05 18.73 -2.81
CA LEU A 74 26.59 17.69 -1.89
C LEU A 74 25.24 17.09 -2.33
N ARG A 75 24.35 17.90 -2.90
CA ARG A 75 23.09 17.41 -3.44
C ARG A 75 23.28 16.58 -4.71
N GLU A 76 24.25 16.93 -5.56
CA GLU A 76 24.62 16.13 -6.72
C GLU A 76 25.20 14.78 -6.31
N GLU A 77 26.14 14.77 -5.36
CA GLU A 77 26.71 13.53 -4.83
C GLU A 77 25.64 12.65 -4.13
N LEU A 78 24.71 13.26 -3.37
CA LEU A 78 23.58 12.56 -2.76
C LEU A 78 22.68 11.92 -3.84
N PHE A 79 22.34 12.68 -4.87
CA PHE A 79 21.56 12.20 -5.99
C PHE A 79 22.23 11.00 -6.67
N ASP A 80 23.53 11.12 -7.00
CA ASP A 80 24.31 10.03 -7.60
C ASP A 80 24.32 8.78 -6.72
N SER A 81 24.45 8.98 -5.40
CA SER A 81 24.39 7.89 -4.43
C SER A 81 23.02 7.18 -4.44
N ILE A 82 21.92 7.92 -4.46
CA ILE A 82 20.57 7.35 -4.53
C ILE A 82 20.39 6.55 -5.83
N ILE A 83 20.80 7.09 -6.97
CA ILE A 83 20.71 6.40 -8.26
C ILE A 83 21.53 5.11 -8.24
N GLU A 84 22.75 5.15 -7.72
CA GLU A 84 23.61 3.97 -7.67
C GLU A 84 23.07 2.91 -6.70
N MET A 85 22.57 3.31 -5.52
CA MET A 85 21.90 2.38 -4.59
C MET A 85 20.66 1.77 -5.23
N THR A 86 19.82 2.56 -5.90
CA THR A 86 18.63 2.06 -6.61
C THR A 86 19.04 1.05 -7.68
N ARG A 87 20.06 1.36 -8.49
CA ARG A 87 20.57 0.45 -9.53
C ARG A 87 21.05 -0.89 -8.96
N ARG A 88 21.68 -0.90 -7.79
CA ARG A 88 22.22 -2.10 -7.18
C ARG A 88 21.21 -2.89 -6.37
N ARG A 89 20.36 -2.22 -5.60
CA ARG A 89 19.51 -2.83 -4.56
C ARG A 89 18.13 -3.17 -5.07
N GLU A 90 17.51 -2.32 -5.90
CA GLU A 90 16.10 -2.42 -6.21
C GLU A 90 15.79 -3.51 -7.23
N ALA A 91 14.92 -4.44 -6.85
CA ALA A 91 14.52 -5.56 -7.69
C ALA A 91 13.53 -5.13 -8.80
N TRP A 92 12.64 -4.17 -8.49
CA TRP A 92 11.58 -3.75 -9.40
C TRP A 92 12.05 -2.95 -10.60
N SER A 93 13.06 -2.09 -10.46
CA SER A 93 13.52 -1.23 -11.56
C SER A 93 13.90 -2.00 -12.82
N PRO A 94 14.74 -3.05 -12.76
CA PRO A 94 15.03 -3.86 -13.95
C PRO A 94 13.80 -4.63 -14.48
N PHE A 95 12.88 -5.02 -13.60
CA PHE A 95 11.66 -5.69 -14.02
C PHE A 95 10.73 -4.75 -14.78
N LYS A 96 10.51 -3.53 -14.26
CA LYS A 96 9.66 -2.51 -14.89
C LYS A 96 10.19 -2.10 -16.26
N GLU A 97 11.51 -1.93 -16.39
CA GLU A 97 12.15 -1.68 -17.69
C GLU A 97 11.87 -2.82 -18.68
N ALA A 98 12.11 -4.06 -18.27
CA ALA A 98 12.03 -5.22 -19.17
C ALA A 98 10.59 -5.59 -19.55
N HIS A 99 9.61 -5.43 -18.67
CA HIS A 99 8.27 -5.99 -18.81
C HIS A 99 7.16 -4.95 -18.96
N MET A 100 7.38 -3.70 -18.48
CA MET A 100 6.39 -2.63 -18.51
C MET A 100 6.76 -1.51 -19.51
N GLY A 101 7.94 -1.58 -20.14
CA GLY A 101 8.43 -0.53 -21.04
C GLY A 101 8.65 0.82 -20.33
N TYR A 102 8.96 0.77 -19.04
CA TYR A 102 9.14 1.91 -18.16
C TYR A 102 10.46 1.76 -17.40
N ASP A 103 11.39 2.68 -17.61
CA ASP A 103 12.67 2.71 -16.93
C ASP A 103 12.66 3.69 -15.74
N PRO A 104 12.52 3.20 -14.49
CA PRO A 104 12.55 4.04 -13.31
C PRO A 104 13.82 4.89 -13.18
N LEU A 105 14.98 4.38 -13.56
CA LEU A 105 16.24 5.11 -13.44
C LEU A 105 16.30 6.29 -14.40
N THR A 106 15.78 6.15 -15.63
CA THR A 106 15.67 7.27 -16.58
C THR A 106 14.74 8.37 -16.06
N GLU A 107 13.60 8.00 -15.47
CA GLU A 107 12.67 8.97 -14.88
C GLU A 107 13.28 9.67 -13.64
N MET A 108 14.01 8.93 -12.81
CA MET A 108 14.73 9.51 -11.68
C MET A 108 15.81 10.49 -12.16
N GLU A 109 16.60 10.14 -13.18
CA GLU A 109 17.63 11.02 -13.75
C GLU A 109 17.06 12.34 -14.29
N ALA A 110 15.84 12.34 -14.82
CA ALA A 110 15.17 13.55 -15.28
C ALA A 110 14.94 14.58 -14.15
N LEU A 111 14.98 14.15 -12.89
CA LEU A 111 14.79 15.00 -11.71
C LEU A 111 16.11 15.60 -11.16
N ARG A 112 17.28 15.23 -11.69
CA ARG A 112 18.60 15.68 -11.22
C ARG A 112 18.67 17.20 -11.05
N SER A 113 18.33 17.94 -12.08
CA SER A 113 18.39 19.41 -12.06
C SER A 113 17.52 20.02 -10.95
N ARG A 114 16.37 19.42 -10.67
CA ARG A 114 15.47 19.87 -9.61
C ARG A 114 16.11 19.70 -8.23
N ILE A 115 16.76 18.57 -7.97
CA ILE A 115 17.38 18.26 -6.68
C ILE A 115 18.66 19.07 -6.49
N VAL A 116 19.53 19.12 -7.49
CA VAL A 116 20.80 19.86 -7.43
C VAL A 116 20.58 21.35 -7.22
N ASN A 117 19.55 21.92 -7.86
CA ASN A 117 19.25 23.35 -7.77
C ASN A 117 18.25 23.71 -6.66
N ALA A 118 17.87 22.78 -5.78
CA ALA A 118 17.02 23.09 -4.65
C ALA A 118 17.63 24.16 -3.75
N THR A 119 16.84 25.17 -3.37
CA THR A 119 17.31 26.31 -2.57
C THR A 119 16.71 26.35 -1.18
N THR A 120 15.63 25.63 -0.96
CA THR A 120 14.91 25.53 0.32
C THR A 120 14.77 24.06 0.73
N GLU A 121 14.49 23.82 2.02
CA GLU A 121 14.18 22.48 2.54
C GLU A 121 12.99 21.87 1.80
N ASP A 122 11.95 22.65 1.54
CA ASP A 122 10.76 22.21 0.81
C ASP A 122 11.11 21.78 -0.63
N ASP A 123 11.92 22.58 -1.36
CA ASP A 123 12.34 22.22 -2.72
C ASP A 123 13.06 20.87 -2.76
N LEU A 124 13.98 20.65 -1.79
CA LEU A 124 14.74 19.41 -1.72
C LEU A 124 13.85 18.24 -1.29
N TYR A 125 13.01 18.43 -0.25
CA TYR A 125 12.10 17.40 0.22
C TYR A 125 11.14 16.93 -0.87
N TYR A 126 10.49 17.87 -1.55
CA TYR A 126 9.57 17.54 -2.64
C TYR A 126 10.29 17.01 -3.88
N GLY A 127 11.52 17.44 -4.14
CA GLY A 127 12.37 16.86 -5.17
C GLY A 127 12.66 15.38 -4.90
N LEU A 128 13.02 15.04 -3.66
CA LEU A 128 13.25 13.66 -3.21
C LEU A 128 11.95 12.83 -3.19
N THR A 129 10.81 13.45 -2.87
CA THR A 129 9.49 12.79 -2.96
C THR A 129 9.19 12.37 -4.40
N LEU A 130 9.36 13.27 -5.36
CA LEU A 130 9.20 12.95 -6.78
C LEU A 130 10.19 11.87 -7.23
N LEU A 131 11.44 11.91 -6.74
CA LEU A 131 12.45 10.91 -7.03
C LEU A 131 12.02 9.52 -6.53
N SER A 132 11.45 9.44 -5.34
CA SER A 132 10.88 8.20 -4.82
C SER A 132 9.71 7.71 -5.66
N ASN A 133 8.77 8.59 -5.98
CA ASN A 133 7.56 8.25 -6.74
C ASN A 133 7.86 7.90 -8.22
N ALA A 134 8.98 8.38 -8.77
CA ALA A 134 9.41 8.05 -10.13
C ALA A 134 9.62 6.54 -10.33
N ARG A 135 9.76 5.77 -9.26
CA ARG A 135 9.85 4.30 -9.31
C ARG A 135 8.50 3.60 -9.53
N ARG A 136 7.37 4.33 -9.45
CA ARG A 136 5.99 3.83 -9.60
C ARG A 136 5.73 2.59 -8.74
N ASP A 137 6.00 2.72 -7.46
CA ASP A 137 5.78 1.67 -6.48
C ASP A 137 4.97 2.25 -5.30
N SER A 138 3.83 1.64 -5.02
CA SER A 138 2.94 2.12 -3.95
C SER A 138 3.52 1.94 -2.55
N HIS A 139 4.47 1.05 -2.39
CA HIS A 139 5.12 0.75 -1.11
C HIS A 139 6.31 1.67 -0.82
N LEU A 140 7.00 2.14 -1.87
CA LEU A 140 8.22 2.92 -1.70
C LEU A 140 7.92 4.39 -1.38
N TYR A 141 8.45 4.87 -0.28
CA TYR A 141 8.29 6.25 0.17
C TYR A 141 9.57 6.75 0.85
N LEU A 142 9.57 8.01 1.20
CA LEU A 142 10.58 8.60 2.07
C LEU A 142 9.92 9.21 3.31
N THR A 143 10.66 9.22 4.42
CA THR A 143 10.21 9.82 5.67
C THR A 143 11.21 10.83 6.19
N PRO A 144 10.74 11.93 6.83
CA PRO A 144 11.60 12.80 7.59
C PRO A 144 12.31 12.02 8.71
N VAL A 145 13.55 12.41 9.00
CA VAL A 145 14.32 11.87 10.13
C VAL A 145 14.66 12.98 11.12
N PRO A 146 14.92 12.66 12.38
CA PRO A 146 15.41 13.63 13.34
C PRO A 146 16.68 14.35 12.83
N ASP A 147 16.71 15.67 12.95
CA ASP A 147 17.79 16.54 12.46
C ASP A 147 18.01 16.54 10.93
N GLY A 148 17.14 15.86 10.17
CA GLY A 148 17.12 15.88 8.70
C GLY A 148 16.20 16.95 8.13
N LEU A 149 15.80 16.76 6.84
CA LEU A 149 14.83 17.64 6.21
C LEU A 149 13.49 17.54 6.95
N LYS A 150 12.91 18.70 7.20
CA LYS A 150 11.56 18.76 7.76
C LYS A 150 10.56 18.34 6.69
N GLY A 151 9.67 17.45 7.08
CA GLY A 151 8.51 17.13 6.26
C GLY A 151 7.59 18.34 6.13
N PRO A 152 6.64 18.27 5.21
CA PRO A 152 5.69 19.35 4.99
C PRO A 152 4.91 19.70 6.26
N SER A 153 4.75 20.99 6.51
CA SER A 153 4.08 21.51 7.70
C SER A 153 2.70 22.12 7.42
N LEU A 154 2.22 22.02 6.18
CA LEU A 154 0.92 22.57 5.81
C LEU A 154 -0.22 21.79 6.50
N PRO A 155 -1.21 22.47 7.06
CA PRO A 155 -2.35 21.80 7.65
C PRO A 155 -3.14 21.08 6.56
N GLU A 156 -3.52 19.86 6.87
CA GLU A 156 -4.47 19.11 6.05
C GLU A 156 -5.82 19.82 6.00
N ALA A 157 -6.46 19.81 4.84
CA ALA A 157 -7.78 20.40 4.66
C ALA A 157 -8.58 19.57 3.65
N ARG A 158 -9.91 19.59 3.77
CA ARG A 158 -10.79 18.78 2.95
C ARG A 158 -11.97 19.61 2.41
N ALA A 159 -12.27 19.44 1.12
CA ALA A 159 -13.49 19.94 0.53
C ALA A 159 -14.70 19.06 0.93
N PRO A 160 -15.92 19.60 1.04
CA PRO A 160 -17.09 18.90 1.55
C PRO A 160 -17.73 17.95 0.53
N ILE A 161 -16.89 17.20 -0.22
CA ILE A 161 -17.33 16.19 -1.20
C ILE A 161 -16.47 14.93 -1.10
N GLN A 162 -17.00 13.85 -1.62
CA GLN A 162 -16.26 12.63 -1.93
C GLN A 162 -16.33 12.37 -3.44
N ILE A 163 -15.23 11.82 -3.96
CA ILE A 163 -15.07 11.55 -5.39
C ILE A 163 -14.68 10.09 -5.54
N LEU A 164 -15.25 9.43 -6.55
CA LEU A 164 -14.84 8.10 -7.01
C LEU A 164 -14.42 8.15 -8.47
N PRO A 165 -13.52 7.26 -8.90
CA PRO A 165 -13.23 7.06 -10.30
C PRO A 165 -14.34 6.25 -10.96
N ASP A 166 -14.59 6.55 -12.23
CA ASP A 166 -15.41 5.74 -13.12
C ASP A 166 -14.47 4.85 -13.96
N TYR A 167 -14.57 3.55 -13.77
CA TYR A 167 -13.75 2.55 -14.44
C TYR A 167 -14.41 1.93 -15.67
N SER A 168 -15.44 2.56 -16.23
CA SER A 168 -16.05 2.10 -17.48
C SER A 168 -15.05 2.04 -18.64
N ASP A 169 -14.07 2.93 -18.65
CA ASP A 169 -12.92 2.90 -19.55
C ASP A 169 -11.61 3.19 -18.80
N MET A 170 -10.76 2.18 -18.67
CA MET A 170 -9.44 2.29 -18.03
C MET A 170 -8.42 3.13 -18.81
N HIS A 171 -8.65 3.39 -20.11
CA HIS A 171 -7.77 4.21 -20.94
C HIS A 171 -8.11 5.70 -20.85
N THR A 172 -9.38 6.00 -20.62
CA THR A 172 -9.90 7.37 -20.49
C THR A 172 -10.69 7.52 -19.20
N PRO A 173 -10.01 7.41 -18.03
CA PRO A 173 -10.67 7.45 -16.74
C PRO A 173 -11.37 8.79 -16.54
N SER A 174 -12.50 8.75 -15.87
CA SER A 174 -13.23 9.92 -15.41
C SER A 174 -13.48 9.84 -13.90
N PHE A 175 -13.92 10.93 -13.31
CA PHE A 175 -14.21 11.02 -11.89
C PHE A 175 -15.61 11.61 -11.70
N PHE A 176 -16.29 11.20 -10.63
CA PHE A 176 -17.62 11.72 -10.31
C PHE A 176 -17.79 11.92 -8.81
N VAL A 177 -18.73 12.80 -8.44
CA VAL A 177 -19.08 13.07 -7.06
C VAL A 177 -19.88 11.89 -6.50
N SER A 178 -19.37 11.24 -5.45
CA SER A 178 -20.00 10.06 -4.84
C SER A 178 -20.62 10.32 -3.47
N GLY A 179 -20.26 11.42 -2.83
CA GLY A 179 -20.78 11.81 -1.52
C GLY A 179 -20.66 13.31 -1.27
N LEU A 180 -21.47 13.83 -0.35
CA LEU A 180 -21.54 15.25 -0.03
C LEU A 180 -21.63 15.47 1.48
N ASP A 181 -21.03 16.56 1.97
CA ASP A 181 -21.40 17.15 3.25
C ASP A 181 -22.39 18.29 2.99
N GLN A 182 -23.66 17.93 2.91
CA GLN A 182 -24.73 18.87 2.58
C GLN A 182 -24.79 20.07 3.52
N LYS A 183 -24.51 19.84 4.79
CA LYS A 183 -24.53 20.91 5.81
C LYS A 183 -23.51 22.02 5.49
N HIS A 184 -22.30 21.66 5.11
CA HIS A 184 -21.26 22.63 4.76
C HIS A 184 -21.48 23.24 3.38
N LEU A 185 -22.06 22.50 2.44
CA LEU A 185 -22.45 23.05 1.13
C LEU A 185 -23.54 24.11 1.28
N ASP A 186 -24.62 23.84 2.05
CA ASP A 186 -25.70 24.77 2.30
C ASP A 186 -25.24 26.04 3.05
N ALA A 187 -24.22 25.93 3.88
CA ALA A 187 -23.66 27.07 4.63
C ALA A 187 -22.67 27.89 3.81
N SER A 188 -22.27 27.43 2.63
CA SER A 188 -21.28 28.11 1.78
C SER A 188 -21.93 29.14 0.87
N GLU A 189 -21.34 30.33 0.81
CA GLU A 189 -21.70 31.38 -0.15
C GLU A 189 -20.88 31.30 -1.45
N SER A 190 -20.05 30.26 -1.61
CA SER A 190 -19.18 30.11 -2.78
C SER A 190 -20.00 29.84 -4.05
N PRO A 191 -19.53 30.33 -5.23
CA PRO A 191 -20.27 30.18 -6.47
C PRO A 191 -20.51 28.72 -6.87
N GLY A 192 -21.75 28.39 -7.24
CA GLY A 192 -22.14 27.10 -7.82
C GLY A 192 -22.19 25.92 -6.87
N VAL A 193 -21.87 26.13 -5.59
CA VAL A 193 -21.86 25.07 -4.56
C VAL A 193 -23.24 24.44 -4.38
N ASP A 194 -24.30 25.26 -4.46
CA ASP A 194 -25.70 24.86 -4.34
C ASP A 194 -26.19 23.92 -5.46
N ARG A 195 -25.40 23.77 -6.52
CA ARG A 195 -25.73 22.90 -7.66
C ARG A 195 -25.06 21.53 -7.58
N VAL A 196 -24.02 21.38 -6.74
CA VAL A 196 -23.24 20.14 -6.67
C VAL A 196 -24.12 18.99 -6.21
N ALA A 197 -24.15 17.93 -7.00
CA ALA A 197 -24.98 16.77 -6.71
C ALA A 197 -24.21 15.45 -6.85
N ILE A 198 -24.66 14.45 -6.07
CA ILE A 198 -24.12 13.08 -6.18
C ILE A 198 -24.41 12.52 -7.55
N GLY A 199 -23.36 12.07 -8.24
CA GLY A 199 -23.40 11.57 -9.61
C GLY A 199 -22.94 12.60 -10.65
N ASP A 200 -22.62 13.84 -10.27
CA ASP A 200 -22.07 14.82 -11.21
C ASP A 200 -20.66 14.39 -11.68
N LEU A 201 -20.45 14.46 -13.00
CA LEU A 201 -19.18 14.14 -13.63
C LEU A 201 -18.21 15.30 -13.47
N ILE A 202 -16.97 15.02 -13.10
CA ILE A 202 -15.92 16.03 -13.00
C ILE A 202 -15.29 16.22 -14.39
N VAL A 203 -15.35 17.41 -14.93
CA VAL A 203 -14.82 17.80 -16.24
C VAL A 203 -13.42 18.38 -16.12
N SER A 204 -13.22 19.22 -15.09
CA SER A 204 -11.90 19.77 -14.77
C SER A 204 -11.72 20.00 -13.27
N VAL A 205 -10.44 20.02 -12.85
CA VAL A 205 -10.00 20.26 -11.48
C VAL A 205 -8.99 21.40 -11.49
N ASN A 206 -9.29 22.49 -10.78
CA ASN A 206 -8.44 23.68 -10.69
C ASN A 206 -8.01 24.24 -12.07
N GLY A 207 -8.89 24.14 -13.06
CA GLY A 207 -8.65 24.59 -14.44
C GLY A 207 -7.90 23.60 -15.33
N LEU A 208 -7.51 22.42 -14.81
CA LEU A 208 -6.93 21.34 -15.61
C LEU A 208 -8.03 20.37 -16.04
N SER A 209 -8.08 20.00 -17.30
CA SER A 209 -8.91 18.88 -17.75
C SER A 209 -8.49 17.59 -17.04
N ILE A 210 -9.36 16.58 -16.95
CA ILE A 210 -9.02 15.32 -16.26
C ILE A 210 -7.75 14.67 -16.80
N PRO A 211 -7.49 14.57 -18.11
CA PRO A 211 -6.21 14.05 -18.60
C PRO A 211 -5.00 14.88 -18.15
N GLU A 212 -5.08 16.20 -18.17
CA GLU A 212 -4.00 17.09 -17.72
C GLU A 212 -3.80 17.00 -16.20
N PHE A 213 -4.89 16.85 -15.43
CA PHE A 213 -4.83 16.63 -13.99
C PHE A 213 -4.10 15.32 -13.68
N ILE A 214 -4.49 14.21 -14.30
CA ILE A 214 -3.85 12.91 -14.12
C ILE A 214 -2.37 12.97 -14.47
N GLU A 215 -2.01 13.57 -15.60
CA GLU A 215 -0.59 13.69 -16.01
C GLU A 215 0.21 14.50 -15.01
N THR A 216 -0.35 15.61 -14.51
CA THR A 216 0.31 16.48 -13.54
C THR A 216 0.48 15.81 -12.18
N PHE A 217 -0.56 15.14 -11.67
CA PHE A 217 -0.57 14.60 -10.32
C PHE A 217 -0.08 13.16 -10.21
N ARG A 218 0.06 12.43 -11.32
CA ARG A 218 0.65 11.09 -11.35
C ARG A 218 2.01 11.02 -10.65
N ALA A 219 2.89 11.99 -10.93
CA ALA A 219 4.23 12.04 -10.35
C ALA A 219 4.22 12.26 -8.82
N TRP A 220 3.15 12.86 -8.28
CA TRP A 220 2.96 13.10 -6.85
C TRP A 220 2.28 11.93 -6.13
N THR A 221 1.69 11.00 -6.87
CA THR A 221 0.89 9.91 -6.34
C THR A 221 1.65 8.59 -6.43
N ARG A 222 1.90 7.95 -5.31
CA ARG A 222 2.48 6.59 -5.29
C ARG A 222 1.49 5.61 -5.91
N HIS A 223 1.93 4.81 -6.85
CA HIS A 223 1.09 3.83 -7.54
C HIS A 223 1.93 2.74 -8.19
N SER A 224 1.36 1.55 -8.36
CA SER A 224 1.96 0.43 -9.08
C SER A 224 1.12 0.04 -10.30
N ALA A 225 -0.19 0.18 -10.22
CA ALA A 225 -1.12 -0.16 -11.30
C ALA A 225 -2.14 0.97 -11.55
N PRO A 226 -2.70 1.08 -12.78
CA PRO A 226 -3.59 2.16 -13.15
C PRO A 226 -4.85 2.28 -12.28
N GLN A 227 -5.48 1.15 -11.91
CA GLN A 227 -6.68 1.19 -11.08
C GLN A 227 -6.40 1.81 -9.70
N GLY A 228 -5.28 1.48 -9.08
CA GLY A 228 -4.86 2.07 -7.82
C GLY A 228 -4.49 3.55 -7.95
N LEU A 229 -3.87 3.96 -9.08
CA LEU A 229 -3.59 5.38 -9.36
C LEU A 229 -4.89 6.20 -9.41
N TYR A 230 -5.87 5.75 -10.19
CA TYR A 230 -7.12 6.50 -10.34
C TYR A 230 -7.93 6.57 -9.04
N TRP A 231 -7.94 5.48 -8.27
CA TRP A 231 -8.53 5.47 -6.94
C TRP A 231 -7.91 6.53 -6.03
N ARG A 232 -6.58 6.57 -5.96
CA ARG A 232 -5.85 7.55 -5.13
C ARG A 232 -6.07 8.98 -5.62
N LEU A 233 -5.99 9.22 -6.91
CA LEU A 233 -6.23 10.55 -7.47
C LEU A 233 -7.65 11.05 -7.16
N ALA A 234 -8.68 10.19 -7.32
CA ALA A 234 -10.06 10.56 -6.96
C ALA A 234 -10.20 10.91 -5.48
N ARG A 235 -9.60 10.11 -4.60
CA ARG A 235 -9.57 10.37 -3.16
C ARG A 235 -8.86 11.68 -2.82
N ASP A 236 -7.78 11.98 -3.51
CA ASP A 236 -6.90 13.10 -3.20
C ASP A 236 -7.39 14.44 -3.79
N ILE A 237 -8.26 14.44 -4.82
CA ILE A 237 -8.85 15.68 -5.38
C ILE A 237 -9.48 16.57 -4.28
N PRO A 238 -10.35 16.07 -3.38
CA PRO A 238 -10.95 16.90 -2.34
C PRO A 238 -10.02 17.16 -1.15
N ILE A 239 -8.79 16.63 -1.14
CA ILE A 239 -7.88 16.74 0.00
C ILE A 239 -6.70 17.65 -0.35
N ARG A 240 -6.44 18.61 0.50
CA ARG A 240 -5.19 19.37 0.49
C ARG A 240 -4.25 18.74 1.53
N ALA A 241 -3.43 17.81 1.07
CA ALA A 241 -2.53 17.05 1.94
C ALA A 241 -1.11 17.65 1.96
N PRO A 242 -0.40 17.56 3.09
CA PRO A 242 0.98 17.99 3.20
C PRO A 242 1.94 17.30 2.22
N ALA A 243 1.61 16.09 1.77
CA ALA A 243 2.41 15.35 0.79
C ALA A 243 2.46 16.01 -0.60
N THR A 244 1.52 16.92 -0.91
CA THR A 244 1.51 17.67 -2.16
C THR A 244 2.24 19.00 -1.99
N ALA A 245 3.06 19.38 -2.95
CA ALA A 245 3.85 20.60 -2.87
C ALA A 245 2.97 21.86 -2.72
N PRO A 246 3.35 22.83 -1.85
CA PRO A 246 2.54 24.01 -1.55
C PRO A 246 2.13 24.82 -2.78
N TRP A 247 3.00 24.94 -3.79
CA TRP A 247 2.72 25.68 -5.01
C TRP A 247 1.70 25.02 -5.94
N MET A 248 1.29 23.79 -5.65
CA MET A 248 0.21 23.08 -6.34
C MET A 248 -1.16 23.35 -5.69
N TYR A 249 -1.18 23.92 -4.49
CA TYR A 249 -2.42 24.20 -3.77
C TYR A 249 -3.16 25.43 -4.30
N ARG A 250 -4.46 25.39 -4.11
CA ARG A 250 -5.36 26.52 -4.25
C ARG A 250 -5.99 26.83 -2.89
N GLU A 251 -6.54 28.05 -2.75
CA GLU A 251 -7.28 28.42 -1.53
C GLU A 251 -8.62 27.68 -1.42
N ALA A 252 -9.18 27.29 -2.57
CA ALA A 252 -10.40 26.51 -2.68
C ALA A 252 -10.24 25.47 -3.81
N LEU A 253 -11.11 24.48 -3.83
CA LEU A 253 -11.19 23.51 -4.91
C LEU A 253 -12.15 24.01 -5.99
N ASP A 254 -11.62 24.36 -7.15
CA ASP A 254 -12.41 24.77 -8.30
C ASP A 254 -12.70 23.58 -9.21
N LEU A 255 -13.96 23.28 -9.44
CA LEU A 255 -14.42 22.21 -10.31
C LEU A 255 -15.27 22.73 -11.46
N GLU A 256 -15.08 22.18 -12.65
CA GLU A 256 -16.09 22.18 -13.70
C GLU A 256 -16.80 20.82 -13.65
N LEU A 257 -18.10 20.83 -13.55
CA LEU A 257 -18.96 19.67 -13.37
C LEU A 257 -19.96 19.55 -14.51
N GLU A 258 -20.41 18.34 -14.78
CA GLU A 258 -21.50 18.04 -15.72
C GLU A 258 -22.59 17.25 -14.99
N ASP A 259 -23.78 17.83 -14.93
CA ASP A 259 -24.93 17.23 -14.26
C ASP A 259 -25.53 16.04 -15.04
N ALA A 260 -26.55 15.40 -14.50
CA ALA A 260 -27.24 14.26 -15.13
C ALA A 260 -27.96 14.63 -16.45
N GLN A 261 -28.17 15.92 -16.74
CA GLN A 261 -28.74 16.42 -17.96
C GLN A 261 -27.70 16.81 -19.00
N GLY A 262 -26.41 16.62 -18.70
CA GLY A 262 -25.29 17.00 -19.56
C GLY A 262 -25.01 18.51 -19.55
N GLN A 263 -25.55 19.27 -18.56
CA GLN A 263 -25.30 20.70 -18.44
C GLN A 263 -24.04 20.93 -17.61
N ARG A 264 -23.08 21.64 -18.18
CA ARG A 264 -21.85 22.04 -17.50
C ARG A 264 -22.05 23.28 -16.63
N TYR A 265 -21.36 23.28 -15.50
CA TYR A 265 -21.32 24.41 -14.57
C TYR A 265 -20.04 24.38 -13.75
N SER A 266 -19.68 25.52 -13.15
CA SER A 266 -18.52 25.63 -12.27
C SER A 266 -18.98 25.71 -10.82
N ALA A 267 -18.20 25.12 -9.92
CA ALA A 267 -18.37 25.21 -8.47
C ALA A 267 -17.00 25.44 -7.80
N THR A 268 -16.99 26.34 -6.81
CA THR A 268 -15.83 26.62 -5.97
C THR A 268 -16.09 26.11 -4.56
N LEU A 269 -15.39 25.06 -4.12
CA LEU A 269 -15.61 24.40 -2.83
C LEU A 269 -14.59 24.87 -1.80
N PRO A 270 -15.01 25.27 -0.59
CA PRO A 270 -14.07 25.65 0.46
C PRO A 270 -13.30 24.44 0.99
N TYR A 271 -12.04 24.65 1.37
CA TYR A 271 -11.30 23.69 2.18
C TYR A 271 -11.58 23.95 3.66
N LEU A 272 -11.97 22.89 4.35
CA LEU A 272 -12.36 22.87 5.76
C LEU A 272 -11.39 22.02 6.57
N GLU A 273 -11.42 22.15 7.89
CA GLU A 273 -10.71 21.21 8.77
C GLU A 273 -11.28 19.81 8.59
N PRO A 274 -10.45 18.77 8.35
CA PRO A 274 -10.92 17.42 8.00
C PRO A 274 -11.94 16.84 8.98
N ASN A 275 -11.73 17.05 10.30
CA ASN A 275 -12.59 16.55 11.36
C ASN A 275 -13.97 17.21 11.43
N THR A 276 -14.19 18.27 10.68
CA THR A 276 -15.48 18.98 10.63
C THR A 276 -16.36 18.52 9.46
N VAL A 277 -15.76 17.81 8.50
CA VAL A 277 -16.43 17.34 7.28
C VAL A 277 -17.05 15.98 7.53
N SER A 278 -18.37 15.86 7.33
CA SER A 278 -19.14 14.63 7.46
C SER A 278 -19.80 14.30 6.13
N ILE A 279 -19.24 13.38 5.39
CA ILE A 279 -19.73 13.01 4.06
C ILE A 279 -20.90 12.02 4.17
N GLU A 280 -22.03 12.39 3.61
CA GLU A 280 -23.12 11.47 3.33
C GLU A 280 -22.87 10.82 1.96
N LEU A 281 -22.71 9.50 1.96
CA LEU A 281 -22.47 8.75 0.74
C LEU A 281 -23.76 8.62 -0.06
N GLY A 282 -23.63 8.68 -1.38
CA GLY A 282 -24.75 8.42 -2.29
C GLY A 282 -25.12 6.94 -2.38
N GLU A 283 -24.36 6.07 -1.74
CA GLU A 283 -24.64 4.64 -1.67
C GLU A 283 -25.82 4.35 -0.76
N ALA A 284 -26.64 3.40 -1.18
CA ALA A 284 -27.60 2.75 -0.32
C ALA A 284 -26.86 1.89 0.74
N GLU A 285 -27.60 1.28 1.64
CA GLU A 285 -27.05 0.25 2.53
C GLU A 285 -26.24 -0.79 1.72
N LEU A 286 -24.96 -0.99 2.10
CA LEU A 286 -24.03 -1.85 1.33
C LEU A 286 -24.58 -3.27 1.13
N TYR A 287 -25.18 -3.83 2.18
CA TYR A 287 -25.72 -5.19 2.19
C TYR A 287 -27.14 -5.23 2.77
N PRO A 288 -28.14 -4.75 2.01
CA PRO A 288 -29.53 -4.75 2.48
C PRO A 288 -30.01 -6.19 2.77
N GLY A 289 -30.64 -6.35 3.95
CA GLY A 289 -31.10 -7.66 4.42
C GLY A 289 -30.02 -8.54 5.05
N PHE A 290 -28.86 -7.94 5.40
CA PHE A 290 -27.84 -8.55 6.24
C PHE A 290 -27.67 -7.77 7.53
N SER A 291 -27.52 -8.49 8.64
CA SER A 291 -27.25 -7.92 9.95
C SER A 291 -25.85 -8.27 10.43
N VAL A 292 -25.15 -7.30 11.02
CA VAL A 292 -23.86 -7.54 11.68
C VAL A 292 -24.09 -8.38 12.94
N VAL A 293 -23.49 -9.54 13.00
CA VAL A 293 -23.58 -10.48 14.13
C VAL A 293 -22.31 -10.52 14.98
N MET A 294 -21.20 -10.02 14.42
CA MET A 294 -19.93 -9.88 15.13
C MET A 294 -19.14 -8.74 14.51
N GLU A 295 -18.63 -7.85 15.36
CA GLU A 295 -17.69 -6.79 14.97
C GLU A 295 -16.31 -7.13 15.50
N ARG A 296 -15.27 -7.05 14.65
CA ARG A 296 -13.87 -7.20 14.99
C ARG A 296 -13.06 -6.08 14.38
N PHE A 297 -11.84 -5.94 14.81
CA PHE A 297 -10.95 -4.91 14.30
C PHE A 297 -10.69 -5.08 12.80
N ASN A 298 -10.42 -6.31 12.37
CA ASN A 298 -10.03 -6.61 10.99
C ASN A 298 -11.21 -6.90 10.07
N PHE A 299 -12.38 -7.25 10.58
CA PHE A 299 -13.57 -7.53 9.78
C PHE A 299 -14.86 -7.51 10.59
N ASN A 300 -15.96 -7.30 9.91
CA ASN A 300 -17.31 -7.52 10.42
C ASN A 300 -17.86 -8.84 9.85
N VAL A 301 -18.57 -9.58 10.67
CA VAL A 301 -19.30 -10.78 10.25
C VAL A 301 -20.77 -10.44 10.11
N LEU A 302 -21.32 -10.66 8.93
CA LEU A 302 -22.73 -10.40 8.64
C LEU A 302 -23.44 -11.70 8.28
N ARG A 303 -24.73 -11.76 8.65
CA ARG A 303 -25.62 -12.86 8.34
C ARG A 303 -26.88 -12.32 7.65
N PRO A 304 -27.42 -13.07 6.66
CA PRO A 304 -28.69 -12.68 6.04
C PRO A 304 -29.86 -12.86 7.00
N ASP A 305 -30.78 -11.90 7.01
CA ASP A 305 -31.99 -11.90 7.87
C ASP A 305 -33.01 -12.97 7.45
N ASP A 306 -32.95 -13.45 6.21
CA ASP A 306 -33.82 -14.47 5.65
C ASP A 306 -33.37 -15.91 5.98
N GLY A 307 -32.26 -16.07 6.69
CA GLY A 307 -31.76 -17.37 7.14
C GLY A 307 -31.06 -18.21 6.06
N ARG A 308 -30.72 -17.64 4.89
CA ARG A 308 -29.85 -18.31 3.89
C ARG A 308 -28.55 -18.76 4.53
N ARG A 309 -27.99 -19.86 4.03
CA ARG A 309 -26.73 -20.43 4.51
C ARG A 309 -25.53 -19.66 3.96
N VAL A 310 -25.38 -18.42 4.40
CA VAL A 310 -24.31 -17.49 3.97
C VAL A 310 -23.69 -16.83 5.20
N VAL A 311 -22.38 -16.69 5.16
CA VAL A 311 -21.59 -15.80 6.04
C VAL A 311 -20.90 -14.79 5.15
N LEU A 312 -21.07 -13.51 5.42
CA LEU A 312 -20.39 -12.43 4.72
C LEU A 312 -19.37 -11.81 5.68
N LEU A 313 -18.11 -11.78 5.26
CA LEU A 313 -17.04 -11.06 5.95
C LEU A 313 -16.78 -9.74 5.20
N GLN A 314 -17.11 -8.64 5.82
CA GLN A 314 -16.66 -7.33 5.39
C GLN A 314 -15.25 -7.12 5.94
N TRP A 315 -14.25 -7.36 5.11
CA TRP A 315 -12.85 -7.33 5.50
C TRP A 315 -12.30 -5.91 5.44
N LEU A 316 -11.76 -5.41 6.55
CA LEU A 316 -11.33 -4.03 6.73
C LEU A 316 -9.81 -3.88 6.74
N ASP A 317 -9.10 -4.80 7.43
CA ASP A 317 -7.67 -4.67 7.65
C ASP A 317 -6.96 -6.02 7.87
N PHE A 318 -5.62 -5.98 7.99
CA PHE A 318 -4.74 -7.12 8.30
C PHE A 318 -3.79 -6.77 9.46
N GLU A 319 -4.34 -6.16 10.50
CA GLU A 319 -3.57 -5.71 11.66
C GLU A 319 -3.28 -6.86 12.65
N TYR A 320 -2.55 -6.51 13.71
CA TYR A 320 -2.04 -7.49 14.68
C TYR A 320 -3.12 -8.39 15.29
N GLU A 321 -4.30 -7.85 15.53
CA GLU A 321 -5.45 -8.54 16.11
C GLU A 321 -6.05 -9.63 15.22
N LEU A 322 -5.66 -9.71 13.94
CA LEU A 322 -6.23 -10.63 12.95
C LEU A 322 -6.21 -12.10 13.44
N ILE A 323 -5.18 -12.50 14.16
CA ILE A 323 -5.07 -13.86 14.70
C ILE A 323 -6.21 -14.14 15.66
N GLN A 324 -6.45 -13.24 16.62
CA GLN A 324 -7.52 -13.40 17.60
C GLN A 324 -8.90 -13.26 16.94
N ASP A 325 -9.06 -12.31 16.03
CA ASP A 325 -10.31 -12.08 15.30
C ASP A 325 -10.74 -13.33 14.53
N VAL A 326 -9.80 -14.01 13.86
CA VAL A 326 -10.09 -15.23 13.11
C VAL A 326 -10.35 -16.42 14.06
N MET A 327 -9.67 -16.50 15.20
CA MET A 327 -9.98 -17.51 16.22
C MET A 327 -11.41 -17.33 16.77
N ASP A 328 -11.83 -16.09 17.02
CA ASP A 328 -13.18 -15.76 17.47
C ASP A 328 -14.23 -16.10 16.39
N LEU A 329 -13.92 -15.80 15.12
CA LEU A 329 -14.77 -16.18 13.98
C LEU A 329 -15.00 -17.69 13.93
N ILE A 330 -13.95 -18.49 14.06
CA ILE A 330 -14.04 -19.95 14.01
C ILE A 330 -14.84 -20.48 15.20
N ALA A 331 -14.56 -20.01 16.43
CA ALA A 331 -15.31 -20.40 17.61
C ALA A 331 -16.80 -20.05 17.51
N TYR A 332 -17.13 -18.87 17.01
CA TYR A 332 -18.50 -18.45 16.74
C TYR A 332 -19.16 -19.34 15.68
N SER A 333 -18.46 -19.59 14.58
CA SER A 333 -19.00 -20.35 13.45
C SER A 333 -19.24 -21.83 13.82
N GLU A 334 -18.35 -22.43 14.60
CA GLU A 334 -18.54 -23.78 15.13
C GLU A 334 -19.76 -23.84 16.07
N ALA A 335 -19.88 -22.89 16.99
CA ALA A 335 -21.01 -22.83 17.94
C ALA A 335 -22.37 -22.58 17.26
N GLN A 336 -22.38 -21.97 16.07
CA GLN A 336 -23.60 -21.64 15.30
C GLN A 336 -23.85 -22.57 14.12
N ASP A 337 -23.05 -23.64 13.94
CA ASP A 337 -23.13 -24.58 12.82
C ASP A 337 -23.02 -23.90 11.43
N LEU A 338 -22.00 -23.01 11.28
CA LEU A 338 -21.80 -22.20 10.08
C LEU A 338 -20.61 -22.62 9.23
N LEU A 339 -19.81 -23.58 9.65
CA LEU A 339 -18.55 -23.94 8.98
C LEU A 339 -18.73 -24.50 7.56
N ASP A 340 -19.93 -24.95 7.20
CA ASP A 340 -20.28 -25.43 5.87
C ASP A 340 -21.14 -24.44 5.04
N HIS A 341 -21.32 -23.21 5.57
CA HIS A 341 -22.05 -22.17 4.85
C HIS A 341 -21.21 -21.59 3.73
N THR A 342 -21.87 -21.02 2.72
CA THR A 342 -21.21 -20.19 1.69
C THR A 342 -20.55 -19.00 2.38
N LEU A 343 -19.25 -18.83 2.16
CA LEU A 343 -18.46 -17.72 2.69
C LEU A 343 -18.21 -16.69 1.59
N VAL A 344 -18.64 -15.46 1.80
CA VAL A 344 -18.31 -14.34 0.93
C VAL A 344 -17.37 -13.41 1.67
N ILE A 345 -16.24 -13.09 1.09
CA ILE A 345 -15.23 -12.18 1.67
C ILE A 345 -15.18 -10.93 0.79
N ASP A 346 -15.71 -9.83 1.31
CA ASP A 346 -15.60 -8.52 0.64
C ASP A 346 -14.36 -7.79 1.15
N VAL A 347 -13.40 -7.60 0.26
CA VAL A 347 -12.14 -6.89 0.54
C VAL A 347 -12.08 -5.49 -0.09
N THR A 348 -13.18 -4.98 -0.61
CA THR A 348 -13.22 -3.68 -1.34
C THR A 348 -12.83 -2.48 -0.47
N ALA A 349 -13.09 -2.56 0.84
CA ALA A 349 -12.72 -1.53 1.81
C ALA A 349 -11.37 -1.81 2.51
N SER A 350 -10.72 -2.95 2.21
CA SER A 350 -9.53 -3.39 2.92
C SER A 350 -8.28 -2.62 2.51
N SER A 351 -7.37 -2.47 3.46
CA SER A 351 -6.00 -2.00 3.23
C SER A 351 -5.04 -3.21 3.08
N GLY A 352 -3.78 -3.03 3.41
CA GLY A 352 -2.80 -4.12 3.54
C GLY A 352 -2.49 -4.43 5.00
N GLY A 353 -1.39 -5.13 5.26
CA GLY A 353 -0.93 -5.51 6.59
C GLY A 353 -0.18 -6.83 6.56
N SER A 354 -0.54 -7.78 7.45
CA SER A 354 0.15 -9.07 7.55
C SER A 354 -0.79 -10.21 7.99
N ARG A 355 -0.25 -11.45 8.05
CA ARG A 355 -0.90 -12.62 8.66
C ARG A 355 -2.12 -13.20 7.94
N GLY A 356 -2.44 -12.76 6.72
CA GLY A 356 -3.58 -13.27 5.96
C GLY A 356 -3.53 -14.77 5.70
N ALA A 357 -2.34 -15.36 5.52
CA ALA A 357 -2.19 -16.81 5.34
C ALA A 357 -2.65 -17.61 6.57
N TYR A 358 -2.49 -17.06 7.78
CA TYR A 358 -3.06 -17.62 9.00
C TYR A 358 -4.60 -17.67 8.96
N ALA A 359 -5.22 -16.61 8.47
CA ALA A 359 -6.67 -16.58 8.26
C ALA A 359 -7.09 -17.64 7.24
N ILE A 360 -6.40 -17.72 6.09
CA ILE A 360 -6.72 -18.69 5.03
C ILE A 360 -6.70 -20.13 5.54
N GLN A 361 -5.75 -20.51 6.40
CA GLN A 361 -5.73 -21.85 7.01
C GLN A 361 -7.06 -22.25 7.68
N ARG A 362 -7.83 -21.28 8.16
CA ARG A 362 -9.10 -21.48 8.86
C ARG A 362 -10.32 -21.31 7.97
N LEU A 363 -10.11 -20.78 6.80
CA LEU A 363 -11.18 -20.53 5.83
C LEU A 363 -11.26 -21.58 4.73
N VAL A 364 -10.26 -22.50 4.63
CA VAL A 364 -10.18 -23.51 3.57
C VAL A 364 -9.99 -24.92 4.13
N ASP A 365 -10.40 -25.92 3.35
CA ASP A 365 -10.40 -27.34 3.70
C ASP A 365 -9.25 -28.14 3.07
N ARG A 366 -8.36 -27.48 2.32
CA ARG A 366 -7.26 -28.13 1.60
C ARG A 366 -5.95 -27.35 1.70
N PRO A 367 -4.79 -28.03 1.52
CA PRO A 367 -3.50 -27.38 1.49
C PRO A 367 -3.42 -26.32 0.40
N PHE A 368 -2.68 -25.26 0.68
CA PHE A 368 -2.47 -24.17 -0.28
C PHE A 368 -1.04 -23.65 -0.21
N ARG A 369 -0.59 -23.10 -1.32
CA ARG A 369 0.70 -22.45 -1.41
C ARG A 369 0.56 -20.97 -1.08
N THR A 370 1.48 -20.47 -0.24
CA THR A 370 1.58 -19.03 0.07
C THR A 370 2.31 -18.27 -1.03
N THR A 371 2.43 -16.97 -0.89
CA THR A 371 3.29 -16.15 -1.72
C THR A 371 4.77 -16.43 -1.43
N PHE A 372 5.63 -16.07 -2.38
CA PHE A 372 7.08 -16.21 -2.29
C PHE A 372 7.76 -14.85 -2.42
N GLY A 373 9.06 -14.82 -2.10
CA GLY A 373 9.95 -13.75 -2.48
C GLY A 373 11.17 -14.30 -3.21
N ASN A 374 11.89 -13.44 -3.91
CA ASN A 374 13.27 -13.65 -4.28
C ASN A 374 14.04 -12.37 -3.94
N LEU A 375 15.36 -12.47 -3.83
CA LEU A 375 16.22 -11.34 -3.48
C LEU A 375 17.05 -10.91 -4.69
N ARG A 376 17.19 -9.61 -4.85
CA ARG A 376 18.27 -9.05 -5.65
C ARG A 376 19.51 -8.98 -4.77
N ILE A 377 20.53 -9.80 -5.07
CA ILE A 377 21.75 -9.85 -4.27
C ILE A 377 22.49 -8.53 -4.35
N SER A 378 22.56 -7.88 -3.22
CA SER A 378 23.16 -6.58 -2.97
C SER A 378 23.73 -6.56 -1.55
N ASP A 379 24.39 -5.47 -1.19
CA ASP A 379 24.82 -5.21 0.19
C ASP A 379 23.66 -5.36 1.19
N ALA A 380 22.53 -4.74 0.91
CA ALA A 380 21.33 -4.82 1.76
C ALA A 380 20.77 -6.26 1.86
N ALA A 381 20.72 -6.99 0.76
CA ALA A 381 20.25 -8.39 0.79
C ALA A 381 21.21 -9.30 1.57
N ILE A 382 22.53 -9.06 1.48
CA ILE A 382 23.53 -9.83 2.24
C ILE A 382 23.38 -9.55 3.74
N GLU A 383 23.22 -8.29 4.15
CA GLU A 383 22.99 -7.92 5.54
C GLU A 383 21.73 -8.59 6.10
N MET A 384 20.63 -8.59 5.34
CA MET A 384 19.40 -9.31 5.73
C MET A 384 19.65 -10.82 5.95
N ILE A 385 20.41 -11.47 5.06
CA ILE A 385 20.74 -12.89 5.20
C ILE A 385 21.61 -13.14 6.44
N GLU A 386 22.56 -12.26 6.72
CA GLU A 386 23.40 -12.33 7.92
C GLU A 386 22.56 -12.19 9.19
N ASP A 387 21.58 -11.28 9.20
CA ASP A 387 20.65 -11.10 10.31
C ASP A 387 19.78 -12.35 10.53
N TRP A 388 19.24 -12.95 9.46
CA TRP A 388 18.48 -14.19 9.54
C TRP A 388 19.32 -15.37 10.07
N ALA A 389 20.63 -15.36 9.80
CA ALA A 389 21.54 -16.39 10.31
C ALA A 389 21.82 -16.26 11.81
N VAL A 390 21.72 -15.05 12.37
CA VAL A 390 22.00 -14.77 13.79
C VAL A 390 20.73 -14.88 14.65
N GLU A 391 19.64 -14.30 14.20
CA GLU A 391 18.38 -14.28 14.92
C GLU A 391 17.30 -15.04 14.13
N PRO A 392 16.82 -16.18 14.66
CA PRO A 392 15.68 -16.84 14.05
C PRO A 392 14.47 -15.92 14.15
N ASP A 393 13.67 -15.95 13.11
CA ASP A 393 12.36 -15.31 13.15
C ASP A 393 11.55 -15.85 14.33
N ARG A 394 11.08 -14.94 15.15
CA ARG A 394 10.33 -15.25 16.36
C ARG A 394 8.82 -15.28 16.15
N ASP A 395 8.37 -15.15 14.91
CA ASP A 395 6.94 -15.30 14.62
C ASP A 395 6.49 -16.70 15.05
N VAL A 396 5.56 -16.69 15.94
CA VAL A 396 5.24 -17.79 16.87
C VAL A 396 4.76 -19.01 16.07
N PRO A 397 5.46 -20.16 16.12
CA PRO A 397 5.01 -21.39 15.46
C PRO A 397 3.59 -21.80 15.88
N GLU A 398 3.18 -21.45 17.08
CA GLU A 398 1.85 -21.69 17.64
C GLU A 398 0.74 -21.03 16.81
N ILE A 399 1.01 -19.86 16.18
CA ILE A 399 0.07 -19.13 15.33
C ILE A 399 -0.35 -19.98 14.14
N PHE A 400 0.59 -20.69 13.53
CA PHE A 400 0.37 -21.51 12.34
C PHE A 400 0.08 -22.98 12.67
N GLY A 401 -0.01 -23.34 13.95
CA GLY A 401 -0.19 -24.75 14.37
C GLY A 401 1.03 -25.61 14.08
N LEU A 402 2.21 -25.01 14.00
CA LEU A 402 3.47 -25.71 13.76
C LEU A 402 4.08 -26.14 15.10
N ASN A 403 4.52 -27.39 15.17
CA ASN A 403 5.19 -27.92 16.37
C ASN A 403 6.69 -27.57 16.42
N GLU A 404 7.23 -26.93 15.39
CA GLU A 404 8.64 -26.63 15.25
C GLU A 404 8.91 -25.15 15.48
N SER A 405 9.83 -24.86 16.38
CA SER A 405 10.31 -23.50 16.66
C SER A 405 11.35 -23.01 15.66
N ARG A 406 11.68 -23.80 14.64
CA ARG A 406 12.70 -23.45 13.65
C ARG A 406 12.09 -22.87 12.39
N SER A 407 12.53 -21.66 12.08
CA SER A 407 12.34 -21.07 10.77
C SER A 407 13.26 -21.78 9.77
N TRP A 408 12.71 -22.34 8.68
CA TRP A 408 13.51 -22.90 7.58
C TRP A 408 14.41 -21.82 6.97
N LEU A 409 13.99 -20.56 6.96
CA LEU A 409 14.78 -19.42 6.48
C LEU A 409 16.03 -19.21 7.33
N HIS A 410 15.92 -19.33 8.65
CA HIS A 410 17.05 -19.26 9.56
C HIS A 410 18.04 -20.43 9.32
N GLU A 411 17.54 -21.64 9.15
CA GLU A 411 18.38 -22.81 8.86
C GLU A 411 19.09 -22.66 7.50
N TRP A 412 18.37 -22.19 6.48
CA TRP A 412 18.95 -21.89 5.17
C TRP A 412 20.03 -20.81 5.27
N ALA A 413 19.79 -19.71 5.99
CA ALA A 413 20.74 -18.62 6.17
C ALA A 413 22.04 -19.09 6.83
N GLN A 414 21.95 -20.04 7.78
CA GLN A 414 23.10 -20.60 8.47
C GLN A 414 23.88 -21.65 7.64
N THR A 415 23.24 -22.34 6.72
CA THR A 415 23.82 -23.54 6.09
C THR A 415 24.16 -23.37 4.62
N SER A 416 23.18 -23.01 3.78
CA SER A 416 23.32 -23.01 2.33
C SER A 416 23.31 -21.64 1.67
N ALA A 417 22.88 -20.58 2.38
CA ALA A 417 22.72 -19.24 1.82
C ALA A 417 24.00 -18.72 1.13
N LYS A 418 25.16 -18.97 1.73
CA LYS A 418 26.43 -18.52 1.12
C LYS A 418 26.66 -19.13 -0.27
N GLN A 419 26.39 -20.42 -0.46
CA GLN A 419 26.52 -21.09 -1.75
C GLN A 419 25.50 -20.57 -2.75
N ASP A 420 24.27 -20.34 -2.30
CA ASP A 420 23.20 -19.84 -3.14
C ASP A 420 23.44 -18.39 -3.57
N VAL A 421 23.98 -17.55 -2.67
CA VAL A 421 24.40 -16.16 -2.99
C VAL A 421 25.55 -16.18 -4.03
N GLU A 422 26.56 -17.02 -3.86
CA GLU A 422 27.66 -17.16 -4.82
C GLU A 422 27.14 -17.59 -6.20
N ALA A 423 26.21 -18.54 -6.24
CA ALA A 423 25.55 -18.97 -7.47
C ALA A 423 24.71 -17.84 -8.09
N ALA A 424 23.94 -17.09 -7.30
CA ALA A 424 23.15 -15.97 -7.76
C ALA A 424 23.99 -14.83 -8.33
N LEU A 425 25.12 -14.51 -7.73
CA LEU A 425 26.07 -13.51 -8.22
C LEU A 425 26.61 -13.82 -9.63
N ALA A 426 26.71 -15.09 -10.00
CA ALA A 426 27.11 -15.48 -11.34
C ALA A 426 26.11 -15.07 -12.43
N TYR A 427 24.85 -14.86 -12.07
CA TYR A 427 23.76 -14.43 -12.96
C TYR A 427 23.45 -12.94 -12.88
N THR A 428 24.08 -12.23 -11.97
CA THR A 428 24.23 -10.78 -11.88
C THR A 428 23.02 -9.89 -11.58
N ARG A 429 21.78 -10.39 -11.34
CA ARG A 429 20.65 -9.51 -11.06
C ARG A 429 19.69 -10.05 -10.01
N ALA A 430 18.56 -10.60 -10.38
CA ALA A 430 17.67 -11.22 -9.39
C ALA A 430 18.12 -12.65 -9.09
N THR A 431 17.93 -13.10 -7.86
CA THR A 431 18.27 -14.45 -7.45
C THR A 431 17.48 -15.48 -8.27
N PRO A 432 18.10 -16.57 -8.69
CA PRO A 432 17.39 -17.68 -9.31
C PRO A 432 16.57 -18.50 -8.31
N PHE A 433 16.79 -18.33 -7.01
CA PHE A 433 16.08 -19.06 -5.96
C PHE A 433 14.89 -18.25 -5.42
N LYS A 434 13.88 -18.97 -4.94
CA LYS A 434 12.66 -18.43 -4.35
C LYS A 434 12.63 -18.75 -2.87
N LEU A 435 12.30 -17.75 -2.06
CA LEU A 435 12.14 -17.86 -0.63
C LEU A 435 10.66 -17.82 -0.31
N ALA A 436 10.13 -18.82 0.39
CA ALA A 436 8.74 -18.77 0.84
C ALA A 436 8.54 -17.55 1.75
N HIS A 437 7.43 -16.85 1.56
CA HIS A 437 7.13 -15.62 2.29
C HIS A 437 7.02 -15.85 3.81
N LEU A 438 6.49 -17.01 4.19
CA LEU A 438 6.35 -17.36 5.61
C LEU A 438 7.45 -18.33 6.03
N PRO A 439 8.41 -17.89 6.84
CA PRO A 439 9.58 -18.69 7.19
C PRO A 439 9.28 -19.94 8.01
N HIS A 440 8.09 -20.05 8.58
CA HIS A 440 7.64 -21.22 9.37
C HIS A 440 6.82 -22.23 8.57
N THR A 441 6.66 -22.04 7.27
CA THR A 441 6.07 -23.05 6.36
C THR A 441 7.12 -24.08 5.96
N SER A 442 6.75 -25.04 5.12
CA SER A 442 7.75 -25.79 4.37
C SER A 442 8.51 -24.86 3.40
N GLU A 443 9.71 -25.27 2.96
CA GLU A 443 10.48 -24.57 1.92
C GLU A 443 9.66 -24.35 0.63
N ASP A 444 8.65 -25.23 0.39
CA ASP A 444 7.69 -25.12 -0.71
C ASP A 444 6.62 -24.04 -0.49
N GLY A 445 6.57 -23.43 0.68
CA GLY A 445 5.57 -22.44 1.05
C GLY A 445 4.16 -23.02 1.21
N ILE A 446 4.01 -24.31 1.50
CA ILE A 446 2.70 -24.95 1.64
C ILE A 446 2.24 -24.90 3.10
N LEU A 447 1.00 -24.44 3.28
CA LEU A 447 0.28 -24.49 4.53
C LEU A 447 -0.87 -25.50 4.47
N MET A 448 -1.04 -26.21 5.57
CA MET A 448 -2.15 -27.13 5.78
C MET A 448 -3.34 -26.38 6.40
N PRO A 449 -4.59 -26.81 6.16
CA PRO A 449 -5.75 -26.29 6.87
C PRO A 449 -5.58 -26.43 8.39
N ALA A 450 -6.14 -25.49 9.14
CA ALA A 450 -6.25 -25.61 10.60
C ALA A 450 -7.18 -26.80 10.96
N PRO A 451 -7.05 -27.38 12.17
CA PRO A 451 -7.90 -28.51 12.58
C PRO A 451 -9.41 -28.21 12.53
N VAL A 452 -9.80 -26.96 12.80
CA VAL A 452 -11.16 -26.46 12.63
C VAL A 452 -11.14 -25.35 11.57
N HIS A 453 -11.91 -25.50 10.54
CA HIS A 453 -11.91 -24.61 9.37
C HIS A 453 -13.27 -24.63 8.67
N TYR A 454 -13.48 -23.67 7.78
CA TYR A 454 -14.62 -23.64 6.87
C TYR A 454 -14.49 -24.73 5.79
N THR A 455 -15.63 -25.29 5.38
CA THR A 455 -15.73 -26.32 4.33
C THR A 455 -16.71 -25.94 3.22
N GLY A 456 -17.42 -24.81 3.38
CA GLY A 456 -18.34 -24.29 2.36
C GLY A 456 -17.62 -23.60 1.21
N PRO A 457 -18.32 -23.35 0.10
CA PRO A 457 -17.74 -22.62 -1.04
C PRO A 457 -17.45 -21.17 -0.69
N ILE A 458 -16.39 -20.61 -1.32
CA ILE A 458 -15.89 -19.27 -1.01
C ILE A 458 -15.97 -18.38 -2.26
N ALA A 459 -16.38 -17.13 -2.08
CA ALA A 459 -16.20 -16.05 -3.05
C ALA A 459 -15.45 -14.87 -2.44
N ILE A 460 -14.65 -14.18 -3.27
CA ILE A 460 -13.98 -12.93 -2.92
C ILE A 460 -14.51 -11.81 -3.82
N ILE A 461 -14.95 -10.72 -3.20
CA ILE A 461 -15.30 -9.46 -3.86
C ILE A 461 -14.10 -8.53 -3.75
N GLY A 462 -13.46 -8.21 -4.88
CA GLY A 462 -12.28 -7.37 -4.97
C GLY A 462 -12.56 -5.94 -5.44
N GLY A 463 -11.65 -5.03 -5.09
CA GLY A 463 -11.70 -3.63 -5.50
C GLY A 463 -10.33 -2.93 -5.45
N PRO A 464 -10.17 -1.75 -6.10
CA PRO A 464 -8.87 -1.12 -6.34
C PRO A 464 -8.31 -0.32 -5.15
N ASN A 465 -9.02 -0.28 -4.03
CA ASN A 465 -8.67 0.57 -2.89
C ASN A 465 -7.34 0.19 -2.22
N GLY A 466 -7.18 -1.09 -1.88
CA GLY A 466 -6.03 -1.58 -1.12
C GLY A 466 -5.06 -2.40 -1.93
N GLY A 467 -3.96 -2.78 -1.29
CA GLY A 467 -2.90 -3.58 -1.89
C GLY A 467 -1.99 -4.21 -0.85
N SER A 468 -0.72 -4.43 -1.16
CA SER A 468 0.23 -5.02 -0.23
C SER A 468 -0.17 -6.46 0.17
N HIS A 469 -0.30 -6.74 1.47
CA HIS A 469 -0.73 -8.06 1.91
C HIS A 469 -2.14 -8.45 1.43
N LEU A 470 -3.00 -7.47 1.14
CA LEU A 470 -4.29 -7.71 0.49
C LEU A 470 -4.13 -8.35 -0.90
N ASP A 471 -3.20 -7.84 -1.72
CA ASP A 471 -2.88 -8.45 -3.02
C ASP A 471 -2.37 -9.89 -2.85
N GLN A 472 -1.52 -10.13 -1.83
CA GLN A 472 -1.04 -11.47 -1.49
C GLN A 472 -2.19 -12.38 -1.06
N PHE A 473 -3.09 -11.89 -0.20
CA PHE A 473 -4.24 -12.64 0.30
C PHE A 473 -5.17 -13.09 -0.84
N VAL A 474 -5.54 -12.17 -1.73
CA VAL A 474 -6.38 -12.48 -2.89
C VAL A 474 -5.66 -13.44 -3.84
N SER A 475 -4.34 -13.27 -4.06
CA SER A 475 -3.58 -14.19 -4.91
C SER A 475 -3.48 -15.61 -4.33
N MET A 476 -3.35 -15.75 -3.01
CA MET A 476 -3.36 -17.06 -2.37
C MET A 476 -4.68 -17.81 -2.57
N PHE A 477 -5.82 -17.11 -2.58
CA PHE A 477 -7.10 -17.74 -2.90
C PHE A 477 -7.22 -18.09 -4.39
N ALA A 478 -6.93 -17.14 -5.26
CA ALA A 478 -7.13 -17.30 -6.70
C ALA A 478 -6.18 -18.33 -7.32
N ASP A 479 -4.88 -18.23 -7.03
CA ASP A 479 -3.86 -19.09 -7.66
C ASP A 479 -3.83 -20.52 -7.11
N ASN A 480 -4.56 -20.79 -6.02
CA ASN A 480 -4.78 -22.14 -5.48
C ASN A 480 -6.21 -22.67 -5.77
N ASP A 481 -6.99 -21.97 -6.58
CA ASP A 481 -8.39 -22.32 -6.89
C ASP A 481 -9.26 -22.51 -5.62
N LEU A 482 -9.06 -21.68 -4.59
CA LEU A 482 -9.76 -21.78 -3.32
C LEU A 482 -11.06 -20.99 -3.27
N ALA A 483 -11.21 -19.97 -4.10
CA ALA A 483 -12.37 -19.09 -4.13
C ALA A 483 -12.71 -18.62 -5.54
N PHE A 484 -13.98 -18.38 -5.79
CA PHE A 484 -14.45 -17.61 -6.94
C PHE A 484 -14.18 -16.12 -6.72
N THR A 485 -13.68 -15.41 -7.73
CA THR A 485 -13.33 -13.99 -7.60
C THR A 485 -14.18 -13.11 -8.52
N ILE A 486 -14.69 -11.99 -8.00
CA ILE A 486 -15.56 -11.05 -8.72
C ILE A 486 -15.27 -9.60 -8.32
N GLY A 487 -15.54 -8.66 -9.21
CA GLY A 487 -15.36 -7.22 -8.99
C GLY A 487 -14.19 -6.65 -9.78
N MET A 488 -13.31 -5.90 -9.13
CA MET A 488 -12.13 -5.32 -9.75
C MET A 488 -10.85 -5.89 -9.12
N PRO A 489 -9.71 -5.81 -9.86
CA PRO A 489 -8.40 -6.10 -9.27
C PRO A 489 -8.11 -5.18 -8.09
N THR A 490 -7.35 -5.67 -7.12
CA THR A 490 -6.76 -4.88 -6.04
C THR A 490 -5.69 -3.92 -6.54
N GLY A 491 -4.99 -3.20 -5.68
CA GLY A 491 -4.03 -2.17 -6.07
C GLY A 491 -2.81 -2.64 -6.87
N GLY A 492 -2.52 -3.92 -6.83
CA GLY A 492 -1.47 -4.54 -7.64
C GLY A 492 -0.07 -4.20 -7.18
N TYR A 493 0.17 -4.15 -5.88
CA TYR A 493 1.49 -3.89 -5.32
C TYR A 493 1.75 -4.70 -4.07
N SER A 494 2.96 -5.21 -3.94
CA SER A 494 3.41 -5.85 -2.71
C SER A 494 4.92 -6.01 -2.71
N ASN A 495 5.54 -5.67 -1.61
CA ASN A 495 6.95 -5.94 -1.35
C ASN A 495 7.07 -6.99 -0.25
N THR A 496 7.90 -8.00 -0.48
CA THR A 496 8.22 -9.00 0.54
C THR A 496 9.45 -8.58 1.33
N TRP A 497 10.43 -8.00 0.64
CA TRP A 497 11.72 -7.63 1.22
C TRP A 497 12.05 -6.17 0.92
N GLU A 498 12.21 -5.37 1.96
CA GLU A 498 12.49 -3.94 1.86
C GLU A 498 13.75 -3.60 2.68
N ALA A 499 14.55 -2.69 2.16
CA ALA A 499 15.66 -2.09 2.87
C ALA A 499 15.38 -0.60 3.06
N GLU A 500 15.48 -0.14 4.29
CA GLU A 500 15.27 1.26 4.67
C GLU A 500 16.54 1.82 5.29
N GLU A 501 17.01 2.97 4.79
CA GLU A 501 18.26 3.58 5.23
C GLU A 501 18.13 5.09 5.39
N THR A 502 18.70 5.63 6.46
CA THR A 502 18.86 7.08 6.60
C THR A 502 19.96 7.56 5.66
N LEU A 503 19.60 8.43 4.73
CA LEU A 503 20.53 9.08 3.83
C LEU A 503 21.19 10.26 4.51
N TYR A 504 22.47 10.43 4.25
CA TYR A 504 23.30 11.55 4.72
C TYR A 504 23.88 12.31 3.54
N PHE A 505 24.14 13.58 3.69
CA PHE A 505 25.00 14.26 2.72
C PHE A 505 26.38 13.60 2.74
N PRO A 506 26.92 13.23 1.56
CA PRO A 506 28.18 12.49 1.46
C PRO A 506 29.33 13.15 2.20
N GLY A 507 30.10 12.34 2.93
CA GLY A 507 31.22 12.82 3.74
C GLY A 507 30.85 13.63 4.98
N THR A 508 29.57 13.66 5.37
CA THR A 508 29.08 14.39 6.54
C THR A 508 28.31 13.46 7.49
N THR A 509 27.94 13.98 8.65
CA THR A 509 27.03 13.34 9.61
C THR A 509 25.62 13.95 9.57
N GLN A 510 25.36 14.84 8.62
CA GLN A 510 24.05 15.50 8.50
C GLN A 510 23.07 14.58 7.79
N PRO A 511 22.02 14.09 8.50
CA PRO A 511 20.99 13.29 7.91
C PRO A 511 20.13 14.12 6.96
N VAL A 512 19.53 13.47 5.97
CA VAL A 512 18.63 14.12 5.00
C VAL A 512 17.22 13.57 5.15
N VAL A 513 17.01 12.33 4.79
CA VAL A 513 15.72 11.61 4.89
C VAL A 513 15.99 10.13 5.09
N GLN A 514 14.99 9.40 5.51
CA GLN A 514 14.97 7.94 5.40
C GLN A 514 14.37 7.57 4.02
N PHE A 515 15.05 6.67 3.31
CA PHE A 515 14.69 6.25 1.96
C PHE A 515 14.59 4.72 1.91
N MET A 516 13.64 4.22 1.15
CA MET A 516 13.31 2.80 1.10
C MET A 516 13.57 2.22 -0.29
N TRP A 517 14.11 1.02 -0.35
CA TRP A 517 14.28 0.22 -1.57
C TRP A 517 13.59 -1.13 -1.42
N ASN A 518 13.01 -1.58 -2.50
CA ASN A 518 12.55 -2.94 -2.64
C ASN A 518 13.73 -3.82 -3.09
N VAL A 519 14.10 -4.78 -2.25
CA VAL A 519 15.28 -5.64 -2.50
C VAL A 519 14.90 -7.04 -3.00
N GLY A 520 13.61 -7.30 -3.22
CA GLY A 520 13.15 -8.59 -3.74
C GLY A 520 11.78 -8.52 -4.39
N HIS A 521 11.48 -9.47 -5.27
CA HIS A 521 10.16 -9.59 -5.88
C HIS A 521 9.22 -10.37 -4.97
N THR A 522 7.99 -9.90 -4.82
CA THR A 522 6.89 -10.72 -4.33
C THR A 522 6.35 -11.54 -5.49
N LEU A 523 6.30 -12.85 -5.31
CA LEU A 523 5.79 -13.80 -6.28
C LEU A 523 4.46 -14.37 -5.79
N ARG A 524 3.49 -14.41 -6.68
CA ARG A 524 2.21 -15.08 -6.47
C ARG A 524 2.42 -16.60 -6.34
N PRO A 525 1.49 -17.35 -5.75
CA PRO A 525 1.56 -18.81 -5.69
C PRO A 525 1.81 -19.50 -7.03
N ASN A 526 1.32 -18.94 -8.14
CA ASN A 526 1.54 -19.42 -9.50
C ASN A 526 2.95 -19.12 -10.05
N GLY A 527 3.75 -18.34 -9.33
CA GLY A 527 5.12 -17.95 -9.67
C GLY A 527 5.28 -16.67 -10.47
N GLU A 528 4.19 -15.99 -10.79
CA GLU A 528 4.22 -14.67 -11.42
C GLU A 528 4.61 -13.58 -10.42
N ILE A 529 5.25 -12.52 -10.92
CA ILE A 529 5.56 -11.34 -10.12
C ILE A 529 4.27 -10.58 -9.86
N LEU A 530 4.04 -10.17 -8.61
CA LEU A 530 2.80 -9.51 -8.20
C LEU A 530 2.77 -8.02 -8.57
N GLU A 531 3.91 -7.32 -8.53
CA GLU A 531 3.97 -5.88 -8.79
C GLU A 531 3.42 -5.52 -10.17
N GLY A 532 2.44 -4.62 -10.20
CA GLY A 532 1.71 -4.25 -11.40
C GLY A 532 0.78 -5.35 -11.97
N ASN A 533 0.68 -6.50 -11.30
CA ASN A 533 0.00 -7.72 -11.76
C ASN A 533 -0.93 -8.27 -10.68
N ALA A 534 -1.88 -7.45 -10.22
CA ALA A 534 -2.95 -7.90 -9.34
C ALA A 534 -3.75 -9.05 -9.97
N VAL A 535 -4.35 -9.87 -9.11
CA VAL A 535 -5.26 -10.91 -9.57
C VAL A 535 -6.39 -10.29 -10.40
N GLN A 536 -6.54 -10.77 -11.63
CA GLN A 536 -7.70 -10.43 -12.42
C GLN A 536 -8.87 -11.31 -11.93
N PRO A 537 -10.00 -10.72 -11.52
CA PRO A 537 -11.13 -11.51 -11.05
C PRO A 537 -11.73 -12.36 -12.20
N GLU A 538 -12.26 -13.54 -11.88
CA GLU A 538 -12.91 -14.40 -12.86
C GLU A 538 -14.10 -13.69 -13.54
N VAL A 539 -14.78 -12.83 -12.79
CA VAL A 539 -15.83 -11.95 -13.33
C VAL A 539 -15.46 -10.50 -13.04
N TYR A 540 -14.96 -9.83 -14.06
CA TYR A 540 -14.63 -8.40 -13.96
C TYR A 540 -15.91 -7.56 -14.02
N VAL A 541 -16.14 -6.76 -12.98
CA VAL A 541 -17.23 -5.79 -12.88
C VAL A 541 -16.65 -4.44 -12.48
N PRO A 542 -16.58 -3.46 -13.40
CA PRO A 542 -16.03 -2.15 -13.05
C PRO A 542 -16.99 -1.36 -12.16
N LEU A 543 -16.43 -0.63 -11.20
CA LEU A 543 -17.15 0.42 -10.50
C LEU A 543 -17.35 1.59 -11.46
N THR A 544 -18.59 2.04 -11.63
CA THR A 544 -18.92 3.13 -12.56
C THR A 544 -19.89 4.13 -11.94
N ARG A 545 -20.01 5.30 -12.57
CA ARG A 545 -21.01 6.32 -12.22
C ARG A 545 -22.44 5.79 -12.21
N GLU A 546 -22.75 4.81 -13.05
CA GLU A 546 -24.10 4.23 -13.17
C GLU A 546 -24.41 3.24 -12.06
N ASN A 547 -23.39 2.43 -11.64
CA ASN A 547 -23.63 1.31 -10.71
C ASN A 547 -23.14 1.57 -9.27
N PHE A 548 -22.41 2.64 -8.97
CA PHE A 548 -21.77 2.83 -7.65
C PHE A 548 -22.77 2.74 -6.48
N ARG A 549 -24.03 3.14 -6.67
CA ARG A 549 -25.06 3.10 -5.62
C ARG A 549 -25.47 1.70 -5.19
N THR A 550 -25.28 0.72 -6.05
CA THR A 550 -25.70 -0.68 -5.85
C THR A 550 -24.56 -1.67 -6.00
N TYR A 551 -23.35 -1.17 -6.21
CA TYR A 551 -22.18 -1.96 -6.62
C TYR A 551 -21.93 -3.18 -5.72
N HIS A 552 -21.81 -2.97 -4.41
CA HIS A 552 -21.53 -4.04 -3.45
C HIS A 552 -22.65 -5.08 -3.39
N ARG A 553 -23.92 -4.63 -3.37
CA ARG A 553 -25.08 -5.51 -3.41
C ARG A 553 -25.08 -6.37 -4.68
N ASP A 554 -24.88 -5.74 -5.84
CA ASP A 554 -24.95 -6.43 -7.14
C ASP A 554 -23.80 -7.46 -7.27
N LEU A 555 -22.61 -7.17 -6.74
CA LEU A 555 -21.49 -8.11 -6.64
C LEU A 555 -21.80 -9.29 -5.71
N LEU A 556 -22.37 -9.02 -4.53
CA LEU A 556 -22.75 -10.06 -3.58
C LEU A 556 -23.79 -11.02 -4.19
N GLU A 557 -24.84 -10.48 -4.81
CA GLU A 557 -25.88 -11.30 -5.46
C GLU A 557 -25.30 -12.14 -6.60
N ALA A 558 -24.42 -11.56 -7.42
CA ALA A 558 -23.75 -12.29 -8.51
C ALA A 558 -22.82 -13.40 -7.98
N ALA A 559 -22.08 -13.14 -6.89
CA ALA A 559 -21.25 -14.14 -6.24
C ALA A 559 -22.09 -15.32 -5.71
N LEU A 560 -23.19 -15.03 -5.01
CA LEU A 560 -24.09 -16.05 -4.48
C LEU A 560 -24.78 -16.86 -5.58
N ASP A 561 -25.23 -16.24 -6.66
CA ASP A 561 -25.80 -16.93 -7.83
C ASP A 561 -24.75 -17.86 -8.46
N ARG A 562 -23.52 -17.43 -8.62
CA ARG A 562 -22.42 -18.24 -9.17
C ARG A 562 -22.13 -19.47 -8.31
N LEU A 563 -22.04 -19.31 -6.99
CA LEU A 563 -21.74 -20.41 -6.06
C LEU A 563 -22.92 -21.38 -5.87
N SER A 564 -24.15 -20.94 -6.15
CA SER A 564 -25.34 -21.82 -6.08
C SER A 564 -25.47 -22.77 -7.26
N ARG A 565 -24.76 -22.52 -8.36
CA ARG A 565 -24.80 -23.36 -9.56
C ARG A 565 -23.87 -24.57 -9.38
N PRO A 566 -24.34 -25.79 -9.68
CA PRO A 566 -23.44 -26.94 -9.66
C PRO A 566 -22.30 -26.73 -10.65
N VAL A 567 -21.09 -27.04 -10.22
CA VAL A 567 -19.93 -27.07 -11.10
C VAL A 567 -20.19 -28.13 -12.15
N SER A 568 -20.31 -27.70 -13.41
CA SER A 568 -20.63 -28.57 -14.57
C SER A 568 -19.42 -29.43 -14.97
#